data_e120cd5b46f310fe1b39c5bc9bba37c2
#
_entry.id   e120cd5b46f310fe1b39c5bc9bba37c2
#
_cell.length_a   1.000
_cell.length_b   1.000
_cell.length_c   1.000
_cell.angle_alpha   90.00
_cell.angle_beta   90.00
_cell.angle_gamma   90.00
#
_symmetry.space_group_name_H-M   'P 1'
#
loop_
_entity.id
_entity.type
_entity.pdbx_description
1 polymer ?
#
loop_
_entity_poly.entity_id
_entity_poly.type
_entity_poly.pdbx_seq_one_letter_code
_entity_poly.pdbx_strand_id
1 'polypeptide(L)'
;MRIFYCENLKSRGVEKINLWVSDDLTGIEDALQREFPTTPLQSCIVHYQRGLIRHIRPIHKSEFGKDLKEIFQPNRSDDTKAKVQSRMQDKAEKWEKIYPKIASKMLKDSKNKHTLFEYLNYNYQVRSMIYTTNWIERLNKCFRKTLKVRGSLPSIDSALVLMTKTAMDMESGVYSYKIHIFEKDEKLLKF
;
A
#
# COMPACT_ATOMS: atom_id res chain seq x y z
N MET A 1 -1.92 -7.52 19.10
CA MET A 1 -2.72 -7.94 17.92
C MET A 1 -1.90 -8.05 16.62
N ARG A 2 -0.97 -7.10 16.31
CA ARG A 2 -0.22 -7.08 15.02
C ARG A 2 0.85 -8.15 14.91
N ILE A 3 1.58 -8.45 15.97
CA ILE A 3 2.54 -9.56 16.06
C ILE A 3 1.82 -10.88 15.76
N PHE A 4 0.60 -11.07 16.27
CA PHE A 4 -0.24 -12.24 16.06
C PHE A 4 -0.44 -12.59 14.57
N TYR A 5 -0.55 -11.61 13.66
CA TYR A 5 -0.70 -11.91 12.23
C TYR A 5 0.58 -12.47 11.62
N CYS A 6 1.74 -11.92 11.97
CA CYS A 6 3.03 -12.41 11.49
C CYS A 6 3.34 -13.80 12.05
N GLU A 7 3.11 -14.02 13.34
CA GLU A 7 3.22 -15.32 14.00
C GLU A 7 2.28 -16.36 13.37
N ASN A 8 1.03 -15.97 13.07
CA ASN A 8 0.06 -16.86 12.42
C ASN A 8 0.51 -17.26 11.01
N LEU A 9 1.09 -16.35 10.23
CA LEU A 9 1.63 -16.69 8.92
C LEU A 9 2.78 -17.70 9.04
N LYS A 10 3.67 -17.50 10.00
CA LYS A 10 4.79 -18.42 10.28
C LYS A 10 4.29 -19.80 10.70
N SER A 11 3.32 -19.87 11.62
CA SER A 11 2.73 -21.14 12.09
C SER A 11 2.02 -21.91 10.98
N ARG A 12 1.59 -21.22 9.92
CA ARG A 12 1.00 -21.80 8.71
C ARG A 12 2.03 -22.17 7.64
N GLY A 13 3.33 -22.08 7.94
CA GLY A 13 4.41 -22.50 7.06
C GLY A 13 4.90 -21.41 6.08
N VAL A 14 4.57 -20.13 6.30
CA VAL A 14 5.15 -19.04 5.50
C VAL A 14 6.57 -18.80 5.98
N GLU A 15 7.55 -19.17 5.18
CA GLU A 15 8.98 -19.03 5.50
C GLU A 15 9.54 -17.67 5.05
N LYS A 16 9.04 -17.13 3.93
CA LYS A 16 9.55 -15.90 3.33
C LYS A 16 8.43 -15.04 2.75
N ILE A 17 8.54 -13.74 2.96
CA ILE A 17 7.69 -12.73 2.36
C ILE A 17 8.59 -11.80 1.53
N ASN A 18 8.33 -11.70 0.23
CA ASN A 18 9.16 -10.92 -0.69
C ASN A 18 8.92 -9.41 -0.57
N LEU A 19 7.70 -9.01 -0.23
CA LEU A 19 7.32 -7.62 0.02
C LEU A 19 6.09 -7.57 0.90
N TRP A 20 6.10 -6.71 1.90
CA TRP A 20 4.92 -6.37 2.68
C TRP A 20 4.42 -4.99 2.29
N VAL A 21 3.15 -4.87 1.92
CA VAL A 21 2.52 -3.58 1.63
C VAL A 21 1.44 -3.33 2.67
N SER A 22 1.51 -2.20 3.37
CA SER A 22 0.50 -1.86 4.37
C SER A 22 0.18 -0.37 4.40
N ASP A 23 -0.94 -0.05 5.02
CA ASP A 23 -1.22 1.29 5.49
C ASP A 23 -0.20 1.67 6.55
N ASP A 24 -0.17 2.93 6.95
CA ASP A 24 0.74 3.44 7.98
C ASP A 24 0.31 2.94 9.38
N LEU A 25 0.34 1.61 9.56
CA LEU A 25 -0.03 0.94 10.80
C LEU A 25 1.13 1.02 11.80
N THR A 26 0.92 1.69 12.92
CA THR A 26 1.91 1.75 14.01
C THR A 26 2.30 0.35 14.49
N GLY A 27 3.61 0.05 14.55
CA GLY A 27 4.14 -1.23 15.04
C GLY A 27 4.13 -2.39 14.04
N ILE A 28 3.78 -2.16 12.76
CA ILE A 28 3.91 -3.21 11.73
C ILE A 28 5.39 -3.44 11.39
N GLU A 29 6.20 -2.39 11.39
CA GLU A 29 7.63 -2.46 11.12
C GLU A 29 8.33 -3.30 12.18
N ASP A 30 8.05 -3.05 13.48
CA ASP A 30 8.58 -3.84 14.59
C ASP A 30 8.14 -5.32 14.52
N ALA A 31 6.89 -5.57 14.15
CA ALA A 31 6.38 -6.94 14.00
C ALA A 31 7.07 -7.69 12.86
N LEU A 32 7.30 -7.02 11.72
CA LEU A 32 8.03 -7.60 10.59
C LEU A 32 9.50 -7.84 10.94
N GLN A 33 10.14 -6.90 11.62
CA GLN A 33 11.53 -7.03 12.05
C GLN A 33 11.75 -8.28 12.90
N ARG A 34 10.77 -8.64 13.75
CA ARG A 34 10.85 -9.84 14.60
C ARG A 34 10.63 -11.13 13.83
N GLU A 35 9.56 -11.18 13.03
CA GLU A 35 9.12 -12.42 12.44
C GLU A 35 9.67 -12.67 11.03
N PHE A 36 9.88 -11.61 10.27
CA PHE A 36 10.36 -11.64 8.89
C PHE A 36 11.38 -10.52 8.66
N PRO A 37 12.57 -10.56 9.30
CA PRO A 37 13.53 -9.46 9.33
C PRO A 37 14.08 -9.04 7.96
N THR A 38 14.03 -9.93 6.98
CA THR A 38 14.49 -9.65 5.61
C THR A 38 13.40 -9.12 4.68
N THR A 39 12.17 -9.01 5.18
CA THR A 39 11.04 -8.56 4.37
C THR A 39 11.02 -7.05 4.23
N PRO A 40 11.13 -6.51 3.01
CA PRO A 40 10.96 -5.09 2.78
C PRO A 40 9.52 -4.66 3.01
N LEU A 41 9.33 -3.45 3.55
CA LEU A 41 8.03 -2.85 3.83
C LEU A 41 7.80 -1.66 2.91
N GLN A 42 6.69 -1.69 2.17
CA GLN A 42 6.17 -0.56 1.41
C GLN A 42 4.96 0.04 2.12
N SER A 43 5.06 1.31 2.49
CA SER A 43 3.90 2.08 2.95
C SER A 43 2.97 2.42 1.77
N CYS A 44 1.67 2.24 1.95
CA CYS A 44 0.68 2.60 0.92
C CYS A 44 0.73 4.10 0.61
N ILE A 45 1.13 4.46 -0.59
CA ILE A 45 1.27 5.86 -1.01
C ILE A 45 -0.10 6.55 -1.06
N VAL A 46 -1.15 5.85 -1.46
CA VAL A 46 -2.51 6.42 -1.49
C VAL A 46 -2.97 6.82 -0.09
N HIS A 47 -2.70 5.99 0.93
CA HIS A 47 -3.01 6.34 2.32
C HIS A 47 -2.15 7.50 2.83
N TYR A 48 -0.87 7.53 2.49
CA TYR A 48 0.01 8.66 2.79
C TYR A 48 -0.52 9.96 2.18
N GLN A 49 -0.86 9.97 0.89
CA GLN A 49 -1.43 11.12 0.20
C GLN A 49 -2.76 11.56 0.82
N ARG A 50 -3.68 10.63 1.10
CA ARG A 50 -4.96 10.91 1.77
C ARG A 50 -4.74 11.52 3.16
N GLY A 51 -3.74 11.03 3.90
CA GLY A 51 -3.33 11.56 5.19
C GLY A 51 -2.92 13.04 5.12
N LEU A 52 -2.14 13.43 4.12
CA LEU A 52 -1.76 14.83 3.88
C LEU A 52 -2.96 15.68 3.46
N ILE A 53 -3.74 15.23 2.47
CA ILE A 53 -4.90 15.96 1.92
C ILE A 53 -5.97 16.25 2.98
N ARG A 54 -6.10 15.40 4.00
CA ARG A 54 -7.06 15.59 5.10
C ARG A 54 -6.87 16.93 5.82
N HIS A 55 -5.64 17.42 5.88
CA HIS A 55 -5.27 18.66 6.57
C HIS A 55 -5.24 19.89 5.67
N ILE A 56 -5.62 19.73 4.39
CA ILE A 56 -5.67 20.82 3.40
C ILE A 56 -7.10 21.39 3.35
N ARG A 57 -7.20 22.73 3.25
CA ARG A 57 -8.50 23.42 3.07
C ARG A 57 -9.15 23.00 1.74
N PRO A 58 -10.49 22.93 1.68
CA PRO A 58 -11.21 22.49 0.47
C PRO A 58 -10.78 23.20 -0.80
N ILE A 59 -10.53 24.51 -0.77
CA ILE A 59 -10.13 25.33 -1.91
C ILE A 59 -8.78 24.89 -2.54
N HIS A 60 -7.87 24.35 -1.73
CA HIS A 60 -6.54 23.92 -2.20
C HIS A 60 -6.43 22.41 -2.44
N LYS A 61 -7.44 21.60 -2.08
CA LYS A 61 -7.36 20.13 -2.17
C LYS A 61 -7.10 19.64 -3.58
N SER A 62 -7.72 20.27 -4.58
CA SER A 62 -7.56 19.85 -5.98
C SER A 62 -6.13 20.05 -6.46
N GLU A 63 -5.56 21.24 -6.22
CA GLU A 63 -4.21 21.59 -6.63
C GLU A 63 -3.17 20.75 -5.86
N PHE A 64 -3.30 20.69 -4.53
CA PHE A 64 -2.40 19.89 -3.70
C PHE A 64 -2.44 18.40 -4.09
N GLY A 65 -3.62 17.88 -4.42
CA GLY A 65 -3.77 16.50 -4.90
C GLY A 65 -3.08 16.23 -6.25
N LYS A 66 -3.06 17.22 -7.15
CA LYS A 66 -2.29 17.15 -8.41
C LYS A 66 -0.79 17.12 -8.13
N ASP A 67 -0.31 18.01 -7.27
CA ASP A 67 1.10 18.06 -6.85
C ASP A 67 1.55 16.72 -6.24
N LEU A 68 0.74 16.10 -5.39
CA LEU A 68 1.05 14.77 -4.84
C LEU A 68 1.13 13.68 -5.90
N LYS A 69 0.26 13.72 -6.93
CA LYS A 69 0.32 12.78 -8.06
C LYS A 69 1.57 12.99 -8.92
N GLU A 70 2.05 14.22 -9.03
CA GLU A 70 3.30 14.52 -9.73
C GLU A 70 4.52 14.02 -8.98
N ILE A 71 4.50 14.01 -7.65
CA ILE A 71 5.58 13.44 -6.83
C ILE A 71 5.70 11.93 -7.08
N PHE A 72 4.59 11.20 -6.91
CA PHE A 72 4.57 9.75 -6.92
C PHE A 72 3.98 9.23 -8.25
N GLN A 73 4.85 8.82 -9.16
CA GLN A 73 4.49 8.33 -10.50
C GLN A 73 5.00 6.88 -10.68
N PRO A 74 4.23 5.87 -10.24
CA PRO A 74 4.72 4.48 -10.23
C PRO A 74 5.06 3.94 -11.62
N ASN A 75 4.41 4.43 -12.66
CA ASN A 75 4.60 3.93 -14.03
C ASN A 75 5.79 4.58 -14.78
N ARG A 76 6.53 5.49 -14.16
CA ARG A 76 7.73 6.07 -14.76
C ARG A 76 8.91 5.11 -14.62
N SER A 77 9.44 4.68 -15.74
CA SER A 77 10.60 3.76 -15.78
C SER A 77 11.90 4.41 -15.27
N ASP A 78 12.06 5.73 -15.46
CA ASP A 78 13.23 6.50 -15.10
C ASP A 78 13.21 7.06 -13.66
N ASP A 79 12.16 6.77 -12.88
CA ASP A 79 12.05 7.26 -11.50
C ASP A 79 13.00 6.53 -10.57
N THR A 80 13.80 7.33 -9.87
CA THR A 80 14.69 6.91 -8.79
C THR A 80 14.25 7.55 -7.47
N LYS A 81 14.71 7.00 -6.35
CA LYS A 81 14.43 7.59 -5.03
C LYS A 81 14.83 9.07 -4.96
N ALA A 82 16.01 9.43 -5.48
CA ALA A 82 16.48 10.81 -5.49
C ALA A 82 15.55 11.75 -6.27
N LYS A 83 15.04 11.32 -7.45
CA LYS A 83 14.10 12.11 -8.24
C LYS A 83 12.76 12.32 -7.52
N VAL A 84 12.25 11.27 -6.88
CA VAL A 84 10.99 11.37 -6.12
C VAL A 84 11.18 12.28 -4.90
N GLN A 85 12.31 12.16 -4.20
CA GLN A 85 12.64 13.01 -3.07
C GLN A 85 12.79 14.48 -3.48
N SER A 86 13.44 14.78 -4.62
CA SER A 86 13.55 16.14 -5.15
C SER A 86 12.17 16.72 -5.43
N ARG A 87 11.31 16.01 -6.17
CA ARG A 87 9.94 16.47 -6.42
C ARG A 87 9.16 16.71 -5.11
N MET A 88 9.37 15.84 -4.12
CA MET A 88 8.71 15.98 -2.81
C MET A 88 9.19 17.24 -2.08
N GLN A 89 10.47 17.59 -2.20
CA GLN A 89 11.03 18.81 -1.66
C GLN A 89 10.46 20.05 -2.37
N ASP A 90 10.50 20.08 -3.71
CA ASP A 90 9.99 21.22 -4.50
C ASP A 90 8.51 21.51 -4.16
N LYS A 91 7.68 20.46 -4.04
CA LYS A 91 6.29 20.64 -3.67
C LYS A 91 6.10 21.03 -2.20
N ALA A 92 6.94 20.58 -1.29
CA ALA A 92 6.93 21.02 0.09
C ALA A 92 7.24 22.51 0.20
N GLU A 93 8.25 22.99 -0.49
CA GLU A 93 8.63 24.42 -0.54
C GLU A 93 7.50 25.28 -1.13
N LYS A 94 6.84 24.81 -2.21
CA LYS A 94 5.67 25.49 -2.79
C LYS A 94 4.57 25.75 -1.74
N TRP A 95 4.32 24.77 -0.87
CA TRP A 95 3.22 24.82 0.09
C TRP A 95 3.63 25.34 1.48
N GLU A 96 4.90 25.58 1.74
CA GLU A 96 5.43 25.92 3.06
C GLU A 96 4.76 27.19 3.66
N LYS A 97 4.58 28.23 2.85
CA LYS A 97 3.98 29.50 3.31
C LYS A 97 2.54 29.33 3.75
N ILE A 98 1.77 28.39 3.17
CA ILE A 98 0.34 28.21 3.43
C ILE A 98 0.12 27.09 4.46
N TYR A 99 0.93 26.02 4.38
CA TYR A 99 0.83 24.82 5.21
C TYR A 99 2.19 24.40 5.78
N PRO A 100 2.82 25.18 6.66
CA PRO A 100 4.20 24.92 7.13
C PRO A 100 4.34 23.56 7.82
N LYS A 101 3.33 23.12 8.58
CA LYS A 101 3.35 21.80 9.25
C LYS A 101 3.32 20.64 8.25
N ILE A 102 2.57 20.78 7.15
CA ILE A 102 2.49 19.74 6.11
C ILE A 102 3.79 19.71 5.31
N ALA A 103 4.32 20.86 4.92
CA ALA A 103 5.60 20.97 4.25
C ALA A 103 6.73 20.35 5.08
N SER A 104 6.83 20.73 6.36
CA SER A 104 7.80 20.13 7.29
C SER A 104 7.65 18.61 7.42
N LYS A 105 6.42 18.11 7.49
CA LYS A 105 6.17 16.66 7.49
C LYS A 105 6.65 16.01 6.20
N MET A 106 6.35 16.57 5.03
CA MET A 106 6.79 16.05 3.73
C MET A 106 8.33 16.00 3.66
N LEU A 107 9.02 17.05 4.07
CA LEU A 107 10.48 17.10 4.10
C LEU A 107 11.09 16.06 5.05
N LYS A 108 10.51 15.91 6.24
CA LYS A 108 10.93 14.88 7.20
C LYS A 108 10.72 13.47 6.65
N ASP A 109 9.53 13.19 6.11
CA ASP A 109 9.18 11.88 5.58
C ASP A 109 10.02 11.53 4.35
N SER A 110 10.33 12.51 3.50
CA SER A 110 11.22 12.36 2.34
C SER A 110 12.60 11.81 2.73
N LYS A 111 13.14 12.25 3.86
CA LYS A 111 14.47 11.85 4.34
C LYS A 111 14.43 10.54 5.14
N ASN A 112 13.45 10.39 6.02
CA ASN A 112 13.48 9.39 7.09
C ASN A 112 12.54 8.21 6.84
N LYS A 113 11.48 8.35 6.02
CA LYS A 113 10.50 7.31 5.81
C LYS A 113 10.84 6.47 4.56
N HIS A 114 11.81 5.58 4.71
CA HIS A 114 12.29 4.72 3.61
C HIS A 114 11.17 3.87 3.00
N THR A 115 10.21 3.45 3.80
CA THR A 115 9.06 2.64 3.39
C THR A 115 8.16 3.30 2.34
N LEU A 116 8.28 4.61 2.10
CA LEU A 116 7.56 5.30 1.01
C LEU A 116 8.17 5.03 -0.38
N PHE A 117 9.41 4.56 -0.44
CA PHE A 117 10.19 4.47 -1.68
C PHE A 117 10.56 3.03 -2.06
N GLU A 118 10.13 2.03 -1.28
CA GLU A 118 10.50 0.64 -1.51
C GLU A 118 10.01 0.14 -2.88
N TYR A 119 8.84 0.60 -3.36
CA TYR A 119 8.29 0.26 -4.67
C TYR A 119 9.24 0.60 -5.84
N LEU A 120 10.17 1.55 -5.68
CA LEU A 120 11.14 1.95 -6.71
C LEU A 120 12.20 0.87 -6.97
N ASN A 121 12.41 -0.05 -6.02
CA ASN A 121 13.32 -1.19 -6.16
C ASN A 121 12.75 -2.29 -7.06
N TYR A 122 11.55 -2.10 -7.62
CA TYR A 122 10.86 -3.07 -8.46
C TYR A 122 10.69 -2.54 -9.88
N ASN A 123 10.50 -3.46 -10.82
CA ASN A 123 10.24 -3.10 -12.21
C ASN A 123 9.04 -2.14 -12.31
N TYR A 124 9.14 -1.08 -13.12
CA TYR A 124 8.12 -0.04 -13.26
C TYR A 124 6.73 -0.61 -13.63
N GLN A 125 6.69 -1.74 -14.34
CA GLN A 125 5.45 -2.40 -14.75
C GLN A 125 4.64 -2.96 -13.57
N VAL A 126 5.31 -3.32 -12.47
CA VAL A 126 4.64 -3.85 -11.25
C VAL A 126 4.45 -2.80 -10.18
N ARG A 127 5.13 -1.65 -10.28
CA ARG A 127 5.10 -0.62 -9.23
C ARG A 127 3.69 -0.16 -8.88
N SER A 128 2.80 0.00 -9.87
CA SER A 128 1.41 0.40 -9.65
C SER A 128 0.61 -0.62 -8.83
N MET A 129 1.02 -1.88 -8.80
CA MET A 129 0.36 -2.94 -8.04
C MET A 129 0.79 -2.95 -6.57
N ILE A 130 2.07 -2.67 -6.30
CA ILE A 130 2.69 -2.71 -4.97
C ILE A 130 2.72 -1.35 -4.25
N TYR A 131 2.50 -0.29 -4.98
CA TYR A 131 2.45 1.10 -4.52
C TYR A 131 1.26 1.38 -3.57
N THR A 132 0.22 0.55 -3.58
CA THR A 132 -1.03 0.78 -2.89
C THR A 132 -1.68 -0.51 -2.38
N THR A 133 -2.48 -0.39 -1.33
CA THR A 133 -3.32 -1.47 -0.78
C THR A 133 -4.69 -1.58 -1.47
N ASN A 134 -4.91 -0.91 -2.60
CA ASN A 134 -6.22 -0.86 -3.28
C ASN A 134 -6.79 -2.25 -3.61
N TRP A 135 -5.94 -3.23 -3.92
CA TRP A 135 -6.38 -4.60 -4.19
C TRP A 135 -7.05 -5.24 -2.97
N ILE A 136 -6.42 -5.10 -1.81
CA ILE A 136 -6.95 -5.61 -0.53
C ILE A 136 -8.19 -4.82 -0.12
N GLU A 137 -8.20 -3.49 -0.31
CA GLU A 137 -9.37 -2.66 -0.05
C GLU A 137 -10.58 -3.10 -0.90
N ARG A 138 -10.35 -3.41 -2.18
CA ARG A 138 -11.39 -3.91 -3.11
C ARG A 138 -11.92 -5.25 -2.65
N LEU A 139 -11.06 -6.21 -2.29
CA LEU A 139 -11.45 -7.50 -1.75
C LEU A 139 -12.27 -7.35 -0.47
N ASN A 140 -11.79 -6.55 0.48
CA ASN A 140 -12.50 -6.26 1.73
C ASN A 140 -13.85 -5.59 1.50
N LYS A 141 -13.98 -4.76 0.45
CA LYS A 141 -15.26 -4.16 0.07
C LYS A 141 -16.25 -5.22 -0.43
N CYS A 142 -15.79 -6.20 -1.21
CA CYS A 142 -16.61 -7.32 -1.65
C CYS A 142 -17.10 -8.15 -0.46
N PHE A 143 -16.21 -8.52 0.46
CA PHE A 143 -16.60 -9.26 1.68
C PHE A 143 -17.62 -8.50 2.51
N ARG A 144 -17.40 -7.21 2.77
CA ARG A 144 -18.35 -6.38 3.51
C ARG A 144 -19.70 -6.28 2.82
N LYS A 145 -19.74 -6.17 1.49
CA LYS A 145 -20.99 -6.18 0.72
C LYS A 145 -21.74 -7.48 0.89
N THR A 146 -21.05 -8.62 0.75
CA THR A 146 -21.64 -9.96 0.88
C THR A 146 -22.20 -10.18 2.28
N LEU A 147 -21.45 -9.84 3.33
CA LEU A 147 -21.90 -9.95 4.71
C LEU A 147 -23.09 -9.04 5.00
N LYS A 148 -23.08 -7.80 4.52
CA LYS A 148 -24.15 -6.83 4.75
C LYS A 148 -25.49 -7.23 4.11
N VAL A 149 -25.45 -7.85 2.91
CA VAL A 149 -26.68 -8.29 2.20
C VAL A 149 -27.41 -9.38 2.98
N ARG A 150 -26.71 -10.18 3.77
CA ARG A 150 -27.32 -11.25 4.58
C ARG A 150 -27.97 -10.76 5.89
N GLY A 151 -27.76 -9.48 6.25
CA GLY A 151 -28.34 -8.89 7.47
C GLY A 151 -27.76 -9.45 8.76
N SER A 152 -28.12 -10.65 9.15
CA SER A 152 -27.54 -11.37 10.29
C SER A 152 -27.01 -12.73 9.87
N LEU A 153 -25.97 -13.18 10.54
CA LEU A 153 -25.37 -14.50 10.34
C LEU A 153 -25.49 -15.30 11.64
N PRO A 154 -25.87 -16.59 11.57
CA PRO A 154 -26.11 -17.41 12.77
C PRO A 154 -24.84 -17.70 13.57
N SER A 155 -23.66 -17.69 12.93
CA SER A 155 -22.38 -17.97 13.57
C SER A 155 -21.20 -17.34 12.83
N ILE A 156 -20.03 -17.32 13.48
CA ILE A 156 -18.75 -16.92 12.87
C ILE A 156 -18.40 -17.85 11.71
N ASP A 157 -18.66 -19.17 11.87
CA ASP A 157 -18.37 -20.16 10.82
C ASP A 157 -19.20 -19.90 9.56
N SER A 158 -20.46 -19.51 9.72
CA SER A 158 -21.32 -19.10 8.59
C SER A 158 -20.75 -17.89 7.85
N ALA A 159 -20.16 -16.93 8.59
CA ALA A 159 -19.47 -15.79 7.98
C ALA A 159 -18.23 -16.23 7.22
N LEU A 160 -17.42 -17.13 7.79
CA LEU A 160 -16.21 -17.64 7.14
C LEU A 160 -16.53 -18.42 5.87
N VAL A 161 -17.53 -19.30 5.89
CA VAL A 161 -17.99 -20.05 4.70
C VAL A 161 -18.42 -19.07 3.60
N LEU A 162 -19.18 -18.04 3.94
CA LEU A 162 -19.66 -17.05 2.98
C LEU A 162 -18.49 -16.21 2.38
N MET A 163 -17.53 -15.84 3.20
CA MET A 163 -16.32 -15.13 2.74
C MET A 163 -15.47 -16.02 1.86
N THR A 164 -15.29 -17.30 2.23
CA THR A 164 -14.55 -18.29 1.41
C THR A 164 -15.22 -18.46 0.05
N LYS A 165 -16.55 -18.67 0.01
CA LYS A 165 -17.28 -18.75 -1.25
C LYS A 165 -17.09 -17.50 -2.10
N THR A 166 -17.19 -16.32 -1.50
CA THR A 166 -16.96 -15.05 -2.21
C THR A 166 -15.54 -14.97 -2.78
N ALA A 167 -14.53 -15.41 -2.03
CA ALA A 167 -13.15 -15.43 -2.50
C ALA A 167 -12.98 -16.39 -3.70
N MET A 168 -13.54 -17.59 -3.62
CA MET A 168 -13.51 -18.59 -4.71
C MET A 168 -14.19 -18.07 -5.98
N ASP A 169 -15.35 -17.41 -5.85
CA ASP A 169 -16.07 -16.82 -6.99
C ASP A 169 -15.27 -15.69 -7.63
N MET A 170 -14.53 -14.92 -6.84
CA MET A 170 -13.64 -13.89 -7.35
C MET A 170 -12.40 -14.47 -8.03
N GLU A 171 -11.83 -15.53 -7.49
CA GLU A 171 -10.69 -16.25 -8.05
C GLU A 171 -11.04 -16.87 -9.41
N SER A 172 -12.20 -17.50 -9.54
CA SER A 172 -12.67 -18.05 -10.82
C SER A 172 -13.15 -17.02 -11.83
N GLY A 173 -13.44 -15.80 -11.39
CA GLY A 173 -13.96 -14.69 -12.21
C GLY A 173 -12.94 -13.55 -12.42
N VAL A 174 -13.08 -12.50 -11.64
CA VAL A 174 -12.31 -11.24 -11.83
C VAL A 174 -10.80 -11.43 -11.65
N TYR A 175 -10.36 -12.37 -10.82
CA TYR A 175 -8.96 -12.66 -10.51
C TYR A 175 -8.44 -13.96 -11.17
N SER A 176 -9.19 -14.55 -12.09
CA SER A 176 -8.74 -15.73 -12.84
C SER A 176 -7.57 -15.45 -13.81
N TYR A 177 -7.40 -14.18 -14.17
CA TYR A 177 -6.33 -13.80 -15.08
C TYR A 177 -5.00 -13.73 -14.35
N LYS A 178 -4.06 -14.56 -14.81
CA LYS A 178 -2.67 -14.52 -14.34
C LYS A 178 -2.03 -13.19 -14.71
N ILE A 179 -1.29 -12.63 -13.79
CA ILE A 179 -0.49 -11.44 -14.05
C ILE A 179 0.79 -11.93 -14.76
N HIS A 180 0.81 -11.90 -16.09
CA HIS A 180 1.88 -12.42 -16.92
C HIS A 180 3.28 -11.93 -16.56
N ILE A 181 3.40 -10.74 -15.95
CA ILE A 181 4.67 -10.20 -15.49
C ILE A 181 5.26 -11.04 -14.35
N PHE A 182 4.42 -11.63 -13.50
CA PHE A 182 4.87 -12.49 -12.39
C PHE A 182 5.21 -13.90 -12.85
N GLU A 183 4.77 -14.33 -14.04
CA GLU A 183 5.10 -15.64 -14.60
C GLU A 183 6.44 -15.67 -15.36
N LYS A 184 6.83 -14.52 -15.92
CA LYS A 184 7.97 -14.50 -16.86
C LYS A 184 9.33 -14.43 -16.20
N ASP A 185 9.45 -13.87 -15.01
CA ASP A 185 10.75 -13.82 -14.34
C ASP A 185 10.63 -13.32 -12.89
N GLU A 186 10.99 -14.15 -11.92
CA GLU A 186 11.17 -13.68 -10.53
C GLU A 186 12.25 -12.57 -10.45
N LYS A 187 13.18 -12.54 -11.42
CA LYS A 187 14.21 -11.50 -11.54
C LYS A 187 13.65 -10.15 -11.98
N LEU A 188 12.49 -10.10 -12.67
CA LEU A 188 11.81 -8.85 -13.03
C LEU A 188 11.14 -8.17 -11.84
N LEU A 189 11.02 -8.86 -10.72
CA LEU A 189 10.44 -8.29 -9.49
C LEU A 189 11.41 -7.35 -8.76
N LYS A 190 12.74 -7.53 -8.96
CA LYS A 190 13.77 -6.64 -8.40
C LYS A 190 14.73 -6.20 -9.50
N PHE A 191 15.18 -4.94 -9.43
CA PHE A 191 16.33 -4.45 -10.18
C PHE A 191 17.61 -4.83 -9.46
#